data_afd0ed141ede65d600b5de33089ef214
#
_entry.id   afd0ed141ede65d600b5de33089ef214
#
_cell.length_a   1.000
_cell.length_b   1.000
_cell.length_c   1.000
_cell.angle_alpha   90.00
_cell.angle_beta   90.00
_cell.angle_gamma   90.00
#
_symmetry.space_group_name_H-M   'P 1'
#
loop_
_entity.id
_entity.type
_entity.pdbx_description
1 polymer ?
#
loop_
_entity_poly.entity_id
_entity_poly.type
_entity_poly.pdbx_seq_one_letter_code
_entity_poly.pdbx_strand_id
1 'polypeptide(L)'
;TNYKRVPAFDGKKLFADPKLMASTVELPAEMKQSSGEIGCSLSHLRAAEMALEMPDDYVLVMEDDIHLTFYDQWRTSIREIVSQAPKDWQVLQLTINNVRVLRTLLGLGAAFVPWRKNHWSTGAYLINRRGCRRTVDEFCAPQNSKAHYKLPGGVQLVSDVLMYNGPGAYTYTRPLLDHEIKESTIHQGHVESCH
;
A
#
# COMPACT_ATOMS: atom_id res chain seq x y z
N THR A 1 -20.76 -5.53 -6.78
CA THR A 1 -19.47 -4.96 -6.33
C THR A 1 -18.67 -4.63 -7.58
N ASN A 2 -18.37 -3.35 -7.80
CA ASN A 2 -17.52 -2.93 -8.91
C ASN A 2 -16.07 -3.08 -8.46
N TYR A 3 -15.29 -3.92 -9.11
CA TYR A 3 -13.85 -3.94 -8.94
C TYR A 3 -13.16 -3.50 -10.24
N LYS A 4 -11.99 -2.89 -10.10
CA LYS A 4 -11.11 -2.55 -11.22
C LYS A 4 -9.75 -3.18 -10.97
N ARG A 5 -9.20 -3.83 -11.99
CA ARG A 5 -7.82 -4.30 -11.92
C ARG A 5 -6.89 -3.12 -12.22
N VAL A 6 -5.94 -2.87 -11.34
CA VAL A 6 -4.88 -1.89 -11.57
C VAL A 6 -3.80 -2.54 -12.43
N PRO A 7 -3.43 -1.98 -13.59
CA PRO A 7 -2.29 -2.45 -14.38
C PRO A 7 -1.00 -2.20 -13.61
N ALA A 8 -0.38 -3.24 -13.07
CA ALA A 8 0.84 -3.12 -12.30
C ALA A 8 2.04 -2.71 -13.15
N PHE A 9 2.99 -2.00 -12.55
CA PHE A 9 4.28 -1.71 -13.15
C PHE A 9 5.22 -2.91 -12.98
N ASP A 10 5.70 -3.45 -14.08
CA ASP A 10 6.81 -4.41 -14.08
C ASP A 10 8.12 -3.64 -13.91
N GLY A 11 8.65 -3.64 -12.70
CA GLY A 11 9.87 -2.91 -12.38
C GLY A 11 11.08 -3.35 -13.21
N LYS A 12 11.20 -4.65 -13.54
CA LYS A 12 12.31 -5.14 -14.40
C LYS A 12 12.23 -4.57 -15.80
N LYS A 13 11.03 -4.53 -16.41
CA LYS A 13 10.82 -3.91 -17.73
C LYS A 13 11.05 -2.41 -17.69
N LEU A 14 10.57 -1.75 -16.62
CA LEU A 14 10.77 -0.33 -16.43
C LEU A 14 12.25 0.05 -16.39
N PHE A 15 13.07 -0.69 -15.65
CA PHE A 15 14.50 -0.43 -15.52
C PHE A 15 15.31 -0.86 -16.76
N ALA A 16 14.79 -1.77 -17.56
CA ALA A 16 15.42 -2.19 -18.82
C ALA A 16 15.19 -1.19 -19.98
N ASP A 17 14.18 -0.31 -19.90
CA ASP A 17 13.85 0.67 -20.93
C ASP A 17 14.03 2.11 -20.40
N PRO A 18 15.16 2.79 -20.75
CA PRO A 18 15.41 4.16 -20.31
C PRO A 18 14.36 5.20 -20.75
N LYS A 19 13.67 4.97 -21.90
CA LYS A 19 12.62 5.88 -22.37
C LYS A 19 11.36 5.71 -21.55
N LEU A 20 10.97 4.46 -21.29
CA LEU A 20 9.85 4.13 -20.41
C LEU A 20 10.09 4.67 -19.01
N MET A 21 11.29 4.44 -18.46
CA MET A 21 11.69 4.96 -17.15
C MET A 21 11.54 6.49 -17.10
N ALA A 22 12.15 7.21 -18.05
CA ALA A 22 12.14 8.67 -18.07
C ALA A 22 10.73 9.28 -18.23
N SER A 23 9.78 8.56 -18.85
CA SER A 23 8.39 9.01 -18.96
C SER A 23 7.53 8.56 -17.76
N THR A 24 7.97 7.57 -17.00
CA THR A 24 7.18 7.01 -15.90
C THR A 24 7.53 7.66 -14.57
N VAL A 25 8.82 7.74 -14.21
CA VAL A 25 9.23 8.17 -12.87
C VAL A 25 10.56 8.89 -12.85
N GLU A 26 10.62 9.97 -12.07
CA GLU A 26 11.86 10.62 -11.64
C GLU A 26 12.26 10.03 -10.28
N LEU A 27 13.41 9.37 -10.26
CA LEU A 27 13.97 8.73 -9.06
C LEU A 27 15.12 9.55 -8.48
N PRO A 28 15.29 9.59 -7.14
CA PRO A 28 16.45 10.21 -6.54
C PRO A 28 17.74 9.42 -6.86
N ALA A 29 18.87 10.12 -6.98
CA ALA A 29 20.16 9.52 -7.34
C ALA A 29 20.67 8.49 -6.32
N GLU A 30 20.29 8.64 -5.04
CA GLU A 30 20.75 7.79 -3.94
C GLU A 30 19.76 6.65 -3.60
N MET A 31 18.96 6.23 -4.57
CA MET A 31 17.99 5.15 -4.39
C MET A 31 18.69 3.81 -4.11
N LYS A 32 18.18 3.05 -3.12
CA LYS A 32 18.67 1.74 -2.72
C LYS A 32 17.69 0.59 -3.02
N GLN A 33 16.49 0.93 -3.45
CA GLN A 33 15.41 -0.03 -3.69
C GLN A 33 15.65 -0.83 -4.98
N SER A 34 15.23 -2.08 -4.96
CA SER A 34 15.23 -2.94 -6.15
C SER A 34 14.17 -2.46 -7.17
N SER A 35 14.34 -2.89 -8.41
CA SER A 35 13.35 -2.61 -9.47
C SER A 35 11.94 -3.14 -9.09
N GLY A 36 11.87 -4.30 -8.42
CA GLY A 36 10.61 -4.87 -7.94
C GLY A 36 9.91 -3.98 -6.91
N GLU A 37 10.65 -3.47 -5.91
CA GLU A 37 10.12 -2.55 -4.90
C GLU A 37 9.60 -1.26 -5.53
N ILE A 38 10.31 -0.69 -6.49
CA ILE A 38 9.87 0.50 -7.24
C ILE A 38 8.61 0.19 -8.06
N GLY A 39 8.59 -0.95 -8.78
CA GLY A 39 7.40 -1.38 -9.53
C GLY A 39 6.17 -1.54 -8.65
N CYS A 40 6.31 -2.16 -7.49
CA CYS A 40 5.26 -2.28 -6.47
C CYS A 40 4.78 -0.88 -6.01
N SER A 41 5.70 -0.01 -5.60
CA SER A 41 5.40 1.35 -5.16
C SER A 41 4.60 2.14 -6.21
N LEU A 42 5.06 2.15 -7.45
CA LEU A 42 4.37 2.81 -8.56
C LEU A 42 2.98 2.22 -8.83
N SER A 43 2.81 0.92 -8.64
CA SER A 43 1.50 0.26 -8.80
C SER A 43 0.50 0.74 -7.74
N HIS A 44 0.93 0.93 -6.48
CA HIS A 44 0.10 1.50 -5.42
C HIS A 44 -0.22 2.99 -5.66
N LEU A 45 0.72 3.78 -6.18
CA LEU A 45 0.44 5.17 -6.58
C LEU A 45 -0.62 5.23 -7.68
N ARG A 46 -0.50 4.38 -8.70
CA ARG A 46 -1.52 4.23 -9.75
C ARG A 46 -2.88 3.81 -9.19
N ALA A 47 -2.91 2.92 -8.19
CA ALA A 47 -4.15 2.53 -7.53
C ALA A 47 -4.83 3.73 -6.86
N ALA A 48 -4.06 4.61 -6.21
CA ALA A 48 -4.58 5.83 -5.60
C ALA A 48 -5.13 6.83 -6.65
N GLU A 49 -4.46 6.99 -7.80
CA GLU A 49 -4.98 7.80 -8.92
C GLU A 49 -6.30 7.24 -9.45
N MET A 50 -6.35 5.94 -9.76
CA MET A 50 -7.56 5.29 -10.25
C MET A 50 -8.72 5.36 -9.25
N ALA A 51 -8.40 5.33 -7.95
CA ALA A 51 -9.39 5.49 -6.90
C ALA A 51 -10.03 6.89 -6.88
N LEU A 52 -9.31 7.94 -7.26
CA LEU A 52 -9.89 9.29 -7.39
C LEU A 52 -10.93 9.41 -8.50
N GLU A 53 -10.84 8.56 -9.52
CA GLU A 53 -11.81 8.51 -10.61
C GLU A 53 -13.10 7.75 -10.24
N MET A 54 -13.06 6.98 -9.14
CA MET A 54 -14.23 6.24 -8.66
C MET A 54 -15.17 7.17 -7.88
N PRO A 55 -16.50 6.95 -7.94
CA PRO A 55 -17.46 7.80 -7.22
C PRO A 55 -17.49 7.56 -5.70
N ASP A 56 -16.80 6.52 -5.23
CA ASP A 56 -16.86 6.05 -3.85
C ASP A 56 -16.06 6.95 -2.90
N ASP A 57 -16.52 7.10 -1.65
CA ASP A 57 -15.83 7.88 -0.62
C ASP A 57 -14.51 7.24 -0.19
N TYR A 58 -14.42 5.93 -0.33
CA TYR A 58 -13.22 5.13 -0.06
C TYR A 58 -13.22 3.85 -0.90
N VAL A 59 -12.04 3.31 -1.15
CA VAL A 59 -11.85 2.05 -1.86
C VAL A 59 -10.99 1.09 -1.05
N LEU A 60 -11.24 -0.20 -1.26
CA LEU A 60 -10.36 -1.26 -0.80
C LEU A 60 -9.37 -1.58 -1.92
N VAL A 61 -8.07 -1.39 -1.65
CA VAL A 61 -6.98 -1.82 -2.51
C VAL A 61 -6.45 -3.15 -1.98
N MET A 62 -6.26 -4.12 -2.87
CA MET A 62 -5.74 -5.45 -2.53
C MET A 62 -4.69 -5.87 -3.56
N GLU A 63 -3.61 -6.50 -3.09
CA GLU A 63 -2.65 -7.22 -3.92
C GLU A 63 -3.27 -8.56 -4.38
N ASP A 64 -2.72 -9.17 -5.41
CA ASP A 64 -3.29 -10.36 -6.04
C ASP A 64 -2.96 -11.68 -5.31
N ASP A 65 -2.10 -11.63 -4.30
CA ASP A 65 -1.76 -12.72 -3.39
C ASP A 65 -2.50 -12.68 -2.05
N ILE A 66 -3.48 -11.77 -1.91
CA ILE A 66 -4.31 -11.68 -0.71
C ILE A 66 -5.42 -12.72 -0.72
N HIS A 67 -5.55 -13.43 0.41
CA HIS A 67 -6.54 -14.46 0.64
C HIS A 67 -7.66 -14.00 1.56
N LEU A 68 -8.87 -14.44 1.23
CA LEU A 68 -10.08 -14.28 2.04
C LEU A 68 -10.32 -15.50 2.95
N THR A 69 -9.24 -16.16 3.39
CA THR A 69 -9.32 -17.41 4.17
C THR A 69 -10.18 -17.28 5.41
N PHE A 70 -10.18 -16.11 6.03
CA PHE A 70 -10.94 -15.85 7.25
C PHE A 70 -12.28 -15.15 7.02
N TYR A 71 -12.72 -15.01 5.77
CA TYR A 71 -13.95 -14.26 5.43
C TYR A 71 -15.17 -14.74 6.21
N ASP A 72 -15.37 -16.05 6.34
CA ASP A 72 -16.50 -16.62 7.08
C ASP A 72 -16.41 -16.40 8.59
N GLN A 73 -15.27 -15.98 9.10
CA GLN A 73 -15.02 -15.66 10.49
C GLN A 73 -15.13 -14.15 10.78
N TRP A 74 -15.31 -13.33 9.76
CA TRP A 74 -15.46 -11.89 9.94
C TRP A 74 -16.74 -11.59 10.74
N ARG A 75 -16.56 -10.97 11.88
CA ARG A 75 -17.66 -10.52 12.74
C ARG A 75 -18.00 -9.06 12.55
N THR A 76 -17.32 -8.40 11.63
CA THR A 76 -17.48 -6.99 11.32
C THR A 76 -17.37 -6.77 9.82
N SER A 77 -18.17 -5.88 9.29
CA SER A 77 -18.11 -5.48 7.89
C SER A 77 -17.07 -4.36 7.68
N ILE A 78 -16.59 -4.20 6.45
CA ILE A 78 -15.73 -3.06 6.07
C ILE A 78 -16.41 -1.72 6.42
N ARG A 79 -17.71 -1.61 6.25
CA ARG A 79 -18.49 -0.41 6.60
C ARG A 79 -18.43 -0.11 8.10
N GLU A 80 -18.55 -1.11 8.93
CA GLU A 80 -18.42 -0.96 10.39
C GLU A 80 -17.02 -0.57 10.80
N ILE A 81 -15.99 -1.14 10.18
CA ILE A 81 -14.59 -0.74 10.40
C ILE A 81 -14.42 0.75 10.09
N VAL A 82 -14.89 1.19 8.92
CA VAL A 82 -14.83 2.60 8.52
C VAL A 82 -15.59 3.50 9.48
N SER A 83 -16.77 3.09 9.97
CA SER A 83 -17.58 3.88 10.91
C SER A 83 -16.91 4.08 12.27
N GLN A 84 -16.03 3.16 12.66
CA GLN A 84 -15.28 3.20 13.93
C GLN A 84 -13.88 3.82 13.78
N ALA A 85 -13.45 4.10 12.56
CA ALA A 85 -12.12 4.64 12.28
C ALA A 85 -11.94 6.05 12.89
N PRO A 86 -10.73 6.43 13.26
CA PRO A 86 -10.43 7.80 13.69
C PRO A 86 -10.92 8.83 12.66
N LYS A 87 -11.49 9.97 13.10
CA LYS A 87 -12.13 10.95 12.21
C LYS A 87 -11.23 11.52 11.12
N ASP A 88 -9.95 11.54 11.36
CA ASP A 88 -8.92 12.05 10.46
C ASP A 88 -8.31 10.97 9.55
N TRP A 89 -8.79 9.72 9.61
CA TRP A 89 -8.23 8.64 8.82
C TRP A 89 -8.19 8.96 7.32
N GLN A 90 -7.14 8.56 6.69
CA GLN A 90 -6.91 8.66 5.25
C GLN A 90 -6.59 7.30 4.65
N VAL A 91 -5.81 6.49 5.38
CA VAL A 91 -5.47 5.13 4.99
C VAL A 91 -5.61 4.21 6.21
N LEU A 92 -6.27 3.07 6.04
CA LEU A 92 -6.41 2.02 7.05
C LEU A 92 -5.77 0.75 6.54
N GLN A 93 -4.63 0.36 7.10
CA GLN A 93 -3.99 -0.91 6.83
C GLN A 93 -4.82 -2.06 7.42
N LEU A 94 -5.10 -3.10 6.62
CA LEU A 94 -5.92 -4.25 7.01
C LEU A 94 -5.15 -5.57 7.07
N THR A 95 -3.89 -5.58 6.64
CA THR A 95 -2.98 -6.74 6.69
C THR A 95 -1.72 -6.39 7.44
N ILE A 96 -1.13 -7.35 8.14
CA ILE A 96 0.12 -7.19 8.90
C ILE A 96 0.95 -8.45 8.69
N ASN A 97 2.10 -8.33 8.05
CA ASN A 97 3.01 -9.44 7.77
C ASN A 97 3.90 -9.80 8.98
N ASN A 98 4.12 -8.85 9.88
CA ASN A 98 4.96 -9.05 11.05
C ASN A 98 4.18 -9.70 12.19
N VAL A 99 4.33 -11.02 12.37
CA VAL A 99 3.62 -11.82 13.39
C VAL A 99 3.88 -11.32 14.83
N ARG A 100 5.08 -10.82 15.12
CA ARG A 100 5.40 -10.28 16.47
C ARG A 100 4.62 -8.99 16.72
N VAL A 101 4.57 -8.11 15.73
CA VAL A 101 3.77 -6.88 15.80
C VAL A 101 2.29 -7.22 15.91
N LEU A 102 1.79 -8.13 15.10
CA LEU A 102 0.40 -8.59 15.16
C LEU A 102 0.01 -9.07 16.54
N ARG A 103 0.80 -9.95 17.17
CA ARG A 103 0.55 -10.43 18.55
C ARG A 103 0.49 -9.29 19.56
N THR A 104 1.38 -8.31 19.44
CA THR A 104 1.37 -7.12 20.30
C THR A 104 0.11 -6.29 20.09
N LEU A 105 -0.29 -6.05 18.85
CA LEU A 105 -1.46 -5.24 18.52
C LEU A 105 -2.77 -5.89 18.98
N LEU A 106 -2.90 -7.21 18.82
CA LEU A 106 -4.07 -7.95 19.31
C LEU A 106 -4.27 -7.80 20.82
N GLY A 107 -3.17 -7.65 21.58
CA GLY A 107 -3.21 -7.44 23.05
C GLY A 107 -3.60 -6.03 23.49
N LEU A 108 -3.61 -5.04 22.60
CA LEU A 108 -3.86 -3.64 22.97
C LEU A 108 -5.33 -3.30 23.27
N GLY A 109 -6.29 -4.12 22.86
CA GLY A 109 -7.72 -3.84 23.01
C GLY A 109 -8.26 -2.70 22.13
N ALA A 110 -7.42 -1.83 21.59
CA ALA A 110 -7.79 -0.76 20.66
C ALA A 110 -7.99 -1.32 19.26
N ALA A 111 -9.05 -0.91 18.55
CA ALA A 111 -9.30 -1.36 17.19
C ALA A 111 -8.35 -0.74 16.17
N PHE A 112 -7.85 0.46 16.42
CA PHE A 112 -6.94 1.19 15.55
C PHE A 112 -5.77 1.75 16.35
N VAL A 113 -4.61 1.73 15.72
CA VAL A 113 -3.40 2.42 16.22
C VAL A 113 -2.79 3.22 15.07
N PRO A 114 -2.12 4.35 15.35
CA PRO A 114 -1.34 5.03 14.32
C PRO A 114 -0.36 4.06 13.65
N TRP A 115 -0.28 4.11 12.34
CA TRP A 115 0.67 3.28 11.60
C TRP A 115 2.11 3.59 12.03
N ARG A 116 2.92 2.55 12.07
CA ARG A 116 4.36 2.64 12.35
C ARG A 116 5.13 1.82 11.35
N LYS A 117 6.36 2.21 11.07
CA LYS A 117 7.22 1.60 10.04
C LYS A 117 7.41 0.08 10.18
N ASN A 118 7.25 -0.48 11.36
CA ASN A 118 7.33 -1.93 11.58
C ASN A 118 6.00 -2.68 11.34
N HIS A 119 4.92 -1.97 10.98
CA HIS A 119 3.63 -2.57 10.62
C HIS A 119 3.58 -2.97 9.14
N TRP A 120 4.64 -3.51 8.60
CA TRP A 120 4.75 -3.88 7.19
C TRP A 120 3.51 -4.55 6.61
N SER A 121 3.08 -4.19 5.45
CA SER A 121 2.25 -4.78 4.41
C SER A 121 1.35 -3.76 3.72
N THR A 122 1.43 -3.71 2.41
CA THR A 122 0.44 -3.06 1.53
C THR A 122 -0.54 -4.06 0.91
N GLY A 123 -0.50 -5.31 1.33
CA GLY A 123 -1.34 -6.39 0.78
C GLY A 123 -2.83 -6.05 0.72
N ALA A 124 -3.37 -5.41 1.76
CA ALA A 124 -4.73 -4.87 1.70
C ALA A 124 -4.88 -3.64 2.61
N TYR A 125 -5.51 -2.59 2.07
CA TYR A 125 -5.82 -1.37 2.82
C TYR A 125 -7.03 -0.64 2.26
N LEU A 126 -7.69 0.14 3.11
CA LEU A 126 -8.68 1.12 2.67
C LEU A 126 -8.00 2.48 2.51
N ILE A 127 -8.35 3.19 1.45
CA ILE A 127 -7.91 4.56 1.24
C ILE A 127 -9.13 5.42 0.90
N ASN A 128 -9.29 6.55 1.57
CA ASN A 128 -10.36 7.49 1.28
C ASN A 128 -9.91 8.57 0.29
N ARG A 129 -10.86 9.39 -0.19
CA ARG A 129 -10.56 10.44 -1.18
C ARG A 129 -9.49 11.44 -0.72
N ARG A 130 -9.40 11.74 0.58
CA ARG A 130 -8.34 12.61 1.13
C ARG A 130 -6.97 11.94 1.03
N GLY A 131 -6.91 10.64 1.37
CA GLY A 131 -5.70 9.83 1.24
C GLY A 131 -5.24 9.73 -0.21
N CYS A 132 -6.16 9.42 -1.13
CA CYS A 132 -5.86 9.37 -2.57
C CYS A 132 -5.31 10.72 -3.07
N ARG A 133 -5.98 11.83 -2.73
CA ARG A 133 -5.55 13.17 -3.15
C ARG A 133 -4.17 13.51 -2.61
N ARG A 134 -3.93 13.30 -1.31
CA ARG A 134 -2.60 13.49 -0.72
C ARG A 134 -1.53 12.70 -1.48
N THR A 135 -1.78 11.41 -1.74
CA THR A 135 -0.82 10.54 -2.46
C THR A 135 -0.54 11.07 -3.86
N VAL A 136 -1.57 11.48 -4.59
CA VAL A 136 -1.41 12.06 -5.93
C VAL A 136 -0.66 13.40 -5.88
N ASP A 137 -1.06 14.29 -4.97
CA ASP A 137 -0.41 15.62 -4.84
C ASP A 137 1.07 15.51 -4.44
N GLU A 138 1.42 14.47 -3.66
CA GLU A 138 2.78 14.26 -3.18
C GLU A 138 3.69 13.59 -4.22
N PHE A 139 3.17 12.63 -5.00
CA PHE A 139 4.00 11.76 -5.82
C PHE A 139 3.78 11.89 -7.33
N CYS A 140 2.70 12.52 -7.80
CA CYS A 140 2.57 12.84 -9.22
C CYS A 140 3.42 14.06 -9.56
N ALA A 141 4.17 13.93 -10.63
CA ALA A 141 4.99 15.05 -11.12
C ALA A 141 4.11 16.18 -11.69
N PRO A 142 4.57 17.44 -11.69
CA PRO A 142 3.86 18.54 -12.33
C PRO A 142 3.53 18.24 -13.81
N GLN A 143 2.41 18.79 -14.31
CA GLN A 143 1.92 18.53 -15.68
C GLN A 143 2.93 18.79 -16.81
N ASN A 144 3.91 19.66 -16.60
CA ASN A 144 4.98 19.96 -17.55
C ASN A 144 6.24 19.08 -17.37
N SER A 145 6.22 18.13 -16.43
CA SER A 145 7.30 17.16 -16.25
C SER A 145 7.28 16.11 -17.38
N LYS A 146 8.46 15.58 -17.71
CA LYS A 146 8.59 14.42 -18.60
C LYS A 146 8.10 13.12 -17.95
N ALA A 147 8.32 12.97 -16.65
CA ALA A 147 7.90 11.83 -15.85
C ALA A 147 6.49 12.05 -15.29
N HIS A 148 5.73 10.96 -15.15
CA HIS A 148 4.41 10.98 -14.52
C HIS A 148 4.49 11.01 -13.00
N TYR A 149 5.44 10.27 -12.40
CA TYR A 149 5.70 10.26 -10.95
C TYR A 149 7.03 10.90 -10.62
N LYS A 150 7.11 11.45 -9.42
CA LYS A 150 8.36 11.95 -8.84
C LYS A 150 8.48 11.44 -7.41
N LEU A 151 9.45 10.57 -7.17
CA LEU A 151 9.68 10.00 -5.84
C LEU A 151 10.73 10.81 -5.07
N PRO A 152 10.48 11.09 -3.77
CA PRO A 152 11.35 11.93 -2.97
C PRO A 152 12.66 11.22 -2.61
N GLY A 153 13.73 12.00 -2.43
CA GLY A 153 14.96 11.52 -1.81
C GLY A 153 14.86 11.46 -0.28
N GLY A 154 15.80 10.76 0.35
CA GLY A 154 15.92 10.71 1.81
C GLY A 154 14.90 9.82 2.54
N VAL A 155 13.98 9.16 1.82
CA VAL A 155 13.01 8.21 2.37
C VAL A 155 13.17 6.85 1.70
N GLN A 156 12.69 5.81 2.38
CA GLN A 156 12.64 4.47 1.80
C GLN A 156 11.47 4.39 0.80
N LEU A 157 11.79 4.14 -0.47
CA LEU A 157 10.83 4.15 -1.57
C LEU A 157 10.12 2.78 -1.72
N VAL A 158 9.54 2.28 -0.65
CA VAL A 158 8.71 1.07 -0.64
C VAL A 158 7.24 1.46 -0.45
N SER A 159 6.34 0.66 -0.99
CA SER A 159 4.90 0.93 -0.98
C SER A 159 4.36 1.27 0.40
N ASP A 160 4.77 0.54 1.44
CA ASP A 160 4.37 0.80 2.83
C ASP A 160 4.67 2.23 3.28
N VAL A 161 5.89 2.69 3.01
CA VAL A 161 6.31 4.03 3.42
C VAL A 161 5.60 5.10 2.61
N LEU A 162 5.49 4.92 1.29
CA LEU A 162 4.84 5.91 0.43
C LEU A 162 3.34 6.03 0.74
N MET A 163 2.66 4.92 1.03
CA MET A 163 1.22 4.93 1.29
C MET A 163 0.86 5.36 2.71
N TYR A 164 1.68 4.97 3.72
CA TYR A 164 1.30 5.14 5.12
C TYR A 164 2.08 6.19 5.90
N ASN A 165 3.22 6.68 5.41
CA ASN A 165 4.04 7.67 6.13
C ASN A 165 3.46 9.09 6.04
N GLY A 166 2.16 9.24 6.23
CA GLY A 166 1.48 10.52 6.20
C GLY A 166 0.43 10.63 7.32
N PRO A 167 -0.18 11.80 7.49
CA PRO A 167 -1.23 12.00 8.48
C PRO A 167 -2.42 11.07 8.19
N GLY A 168 -3.10 10.64 9.24
CA GLY A 168 -4.31 9.82 9.13
C GLY A 168 -4.05 8.39 8.64
N ALA A 169 -2.84 7.87 8.73
CA ALA A 169 -2.55 6.47 8.48
C ALA A 169 -2.66 5.65 9.77
N TYR A 170 -3.51 4.63 9.74
CA TYR A 170 -3.77 3.76 10.89
C TYR A 170 -3.68 2.29 10.50
N THR A 171 -3.30 1.46 11.45
CA THR A 171 -3.35 0.01 11.36
C THR A 171 -4.58 -0.49 12.11
N TYR A 172 -5.42 -1.28 11.45
CA TYR A 172 -6.49 -2.04 12.10
C TYR A 172 -5.88 -3.24 12.81
N THR A 173 -6.07 -3.32 14.12
CA THR A 173 -5.37 -4.29 14.98
C THR A 173 -5.91 -5.72 14.91
N ARG A 174 -7.01 -5.92 14.19
CA ARG A 174 -7.67 -7.21 13.98
C ARG A 174 -7.68 -7.52 12.49
N PRO A 175 -6.53 -7.93 11.89
CA PRO A 175 -6.43 -8.10 10.44
C PRO A 175 -7.50 -9.08 9.95
N LEU A 176 -8.13 -8.69 8.85
CA LEU A 176 -9.20 -9.46 8.22
C LEU A 176 -8.68 -10.37 7.11
N LEU A 177 -7.54 -10.02 6.57
CA LEU A 177 -7.01 -10.56 5.34
C LEU A 177 -5.62 -11.11 5.63
N ASP A 178 -5.30 -12.20 4.97
CA ASP A 178 -3.99 -12.84 5.00
C ASP A 178 -3.43 -12.91 3.58
N HIS A 179 -2.15 -13.14 3.43
CA HIS A 179 -1.55 -13.35 2.13
C HIS A 179 -0.94 -14.74 2.05
N GLU A 180 -0.93 -15.28 0.85
CA GLU A 180 -0.34 -16.58 0.60
C GLU A 180 1.19 -16.48 0.79
N ILE A 181 1.74 -17.36 1.63
CA ILE A 181 3.19 -17.50 1.79
C ILE A 181 3.70 -18.25 0.55
N LYS A 182 3.83 -17.54 -0.57
CA LYS A 182 4.51 -18.01 -1.78
C LYS A 182 5.86 -17.32 -1.91
N GLU A 183 6.72 -17.86 -2.77
CA GLU A 183 7.96 -17.18 -3.14
C GLU A 183 7.66 -15.76 -3.65
N SER A 184 8.14 -14.77 -2.92
CA SER A 184 7.99 -13.38 -3.32
C SER A 184 8.84 -13.11 -4.57
N THR A 185 8.26 -12.51 -5.59
CA THR A 185 9.01 -12.04 -6.76
C THR A 185 9.88 -10.82 -6.46
N ILE A 186 9.66 -10.18 -5.32
CA ILE A 186 10.37 -8.97 -4.87
C ILE A 186 11.49 -9.33 -3.90
N HIS A 187 11.23 -10.24 -2.96
CA HIS A 187 12.20 -10.66 -1.93
C HIS A 187 12.41 -12.17 -1.96
N GLN A 188 13.55 -12.63 -2.49
CA GLN A 188 13.98 -14.01 -2.37
C GLN A 188 14.33 -14.28 -0.89
N GLY A 189 13.72 -15.28 -0.26
CA GLY A 189 14.00 -15.68 1.13
C GLY A 189 12.95 -15.27 2.18
N HIS A 190 11.81 -14.71 1.81
CA HIS A 190 10.73 -14.39 2.76
C HIS A 190 10.16 -15.63 3.50
N VAL A 191 10.33 -16.83 2.92
CA VAL A 191 9.86 -18.10 3.51
C VAL A 191 10.64 -18.47 4.78
N GLU A 192 11.91 -18.05 4.90
CA GLU A 192 12.75 -18.40 6.05
C GLU A 192 12.49 -17.57 7.31
N SER A 193 11.82 -16.44 7.20
CA SER A 193 11.61 -15.52 8.33
C SER A 193 10.29 -15.74 9.10
N CYS A 194 9.46 -16.69 8.67
CA CYS A 194 8.14 -16.95 9.27
C CYS A 194 8.13 -18.14 10.26
N HIS A 195 9.29 -18.71 10.63
CA HIS A 195 9.41 -19.80 11.60
C HIS A 195 9.89 -19.35 12.97
#